data_ae3f8bf25b6c5a4586f804591eacdee7
#
_entry.id   ae3f8bf25b6c5a4586f804591eacdee7
#
_cell.length_a   1.000
_cell.length_b   1.000
_cell.length_c   1.000
_cell.angle_alpha   90.00
_cell.angle_beta   90.00
_cell.angle_gamma   90.00
#
_symmetry.space_group_name_H-M   'P 1'
#
loop_
_entity.id
_entity.type
_entity.pdbx_description
1 polymer ?
#
loop_
_entity_poly.entity_id
_entity_poly.type
_entity_poly.pdbx_seq_one_letter_code
_entity_poly.pdbx_strand_id
1 'polypeptide(L)'
;MKRFIKKRLLQLVPVLIGITFLSFVLVNMSNTDAIDMLEANRGTAMTEVEKQELREELGLNKPVITRYFIWLKNTFTGDMGNSYVSGKSVFSTFVSKLPATVYLCVVSMGLTLIISVPLGIISAVNKNKWLDYIIRVVSLIGNSLPNFFLALLLIYVFALKLNWLPVMGNRAGAKSVIL
;
A
#
# COMPACT_ATOMS: atom_id res chain seq x y z
N MET A 1 -2.59 29.34 -12.97
CA MET A 1 -2.59 27.87 -12.80
C MET A 1 -1.18 27.28 -12.76
N LYS A 2 -0.29 27.49 -13.73
CA LYS A 2 1.08 26.93 -13.75
C LYS A 2 1.90 27.21 -12.47
N ARG A 3 1.86 28.46 -11.96
CA ARG A 3 2.58 28.85 -10.74
C ARG A 3 2.07 28.14 -9.48
N PHE A 4 0.76 27.88 -9.40
CA PHE A 4 0.14 27.12 -8.31
C PHE A 4 0.58 25.66 -8.32
N ILE A 5 0.53 25.01 -9.50
CA ILE A 5 0.96 23.61 -9.66
C ILE A 5 2.44 23.46 -9.32
N LYS A 6 3.30 24.37 -9.85
CA LYS A 6 4.74 24.37 -9.53
C LYS A 6 5.00 24.48 -8.02
N LYS A 7 4.29 25.39 -7.33
CA LYS A 7 4.43 25.56 -5.88
C LYS A 7 4.01 24.30 -5.13
N ARG A 8 2.93 23.64 -5.54
CA ARG A 8 2.46 22.39 -4.93
C ARG A 8 3.44 21.24 -5.15
N LEU A 9 3.98 21.10 -6.36
CA LEU A 9 5.00 20.09 -6.67
C LEU A 9 6.28 20.31 -5.84
N LEU A 10 6.73 21.56 -5.71
CA LEU A 10 7.89 21.87 -4.87
C LEU A 10 7.64 21.58 -3.38
N GLN A 11 6.41 21.74 -2.89
CA GLN A 11 6.05 21.39 -1.52
C GLN A 11 6.01 19.88 -1.27
N LEU A 12 5.81 19.06 -2.31
CA LEU A 12 5.84 17.59 -2.17
C LEU A 12 7.27 17.08 -1.91
N VAL A 13 8.29 17.73 -2.45
CA VAL A 13 9.68 17.28 -2.31
C VAL A 13 10.11 17.15 -0.83
N PRO A 14 10.03 18.19 0.01
CA PRO A 14 10.42 18.06 1.42
C PRO A 14 9.54 17.07 2.18
N VAL A 15 8.25 16.95 1.83
CA VAL A 15 7.35 15.96 2.45
C VAL A 15 7.78 14.54 2.10
N LEU A 16 8.09 14.27 0.83
CA LEU A 16 8.57 12.95 0.40
C LEU A 16 9.91 12.59 1.05
N ILE A 17 10.85 13.54 1.10
CA ILE A 17 12.13 13.35 1.78
C ILE A 17 11.90 13.05 3.28
N GLY A 18 11.02 13.80 3.94
CA GLY A 18 10.70 13.58 5.35
C GLY A 18 10.07 12.22 5.61
N ILE A 19 9.10 11.80 4.81
CA ILE A 19 8.43 10.51 4.96
C ILE A 19 9.40 9.35 4.68
N THR A 20 10.19 9.43 3.60
CA THR A 20 11.15 8.38 3.26
C THR A 20 12.27 8.28 4.28
N PHE A 21 12.74 9.41 4.82
CA PHE A 21 13.73 9.43 5.88
C PHE A 21 13.20 8.80 7.17
N LEU A 22 12.01 9.21 7.62
CA LEU A 22 11.38 8.62 8.81
C LEU A 22 11.14 7.11 8.64
N SER A 23 10.62 6.69 7.50
CA SER A 23 10.41 5.27 7.19
C SER A 23 11.73 4.50 7.22
N PHE A 24 12.79 5.07 6.62
CA PHE A 24 14.12 4.47 6.62
C PHE A 24 14.68 4.33 8.04
N VAL A 25 14.56 5.36 8.86
CA VAL A 25 15.00 5.33 10.27
C VAL A 25 14.22 4.29 11.05
N LEU A 26 12.89 4.26 10.94
CA LEU A 26 12.04 3.30 11.65
C LEU A 26 12.39 1.84 11.30
N VAL A 27 12.62 1.55 10.02
CA VAL A 27 13.05 0.21 9.59
C VAL A 27 14.43 -0.13 10.17
N ASN A 28 15.36 0.82 10.20
CA ASN A 28 16.69 0.61 10.76
C ASN A 28 16.75 0.59 12.31
N MET A 29 15.72 1.08 12.99
CA MET A 29 15.55 0.95 14.44
C MET A 29 14.89 -0.38 14.84
N SER A 30 14.39 -1.16 13.90
CA SER A 30 13.84 -2.48 14.17
C SER A 30 14.95 -3.39 14.72
N ASN A 31 14.62 -4.18 15.75
CA ASN A 31 15.55 -5.14 16.34
C ASN A 31 15.91 -6.31 15.40
N THR A 32 15.20 -6.43 14.28
CA THR A 32 15.48 -7.46 13.27
C THR A 32 16.42 -6.87 12.24
N ASP A 33 17.68 -7.26 12.29
CA ASP A 33 18.70 -6.84 11.33
C ASP A 33 18.48 -7.55 9.97
N ALA A 34 18.95 -6.93 8.88
CA ALA A 34 18.96 -7.53 7.56
C ALA A 34 19.67 -8.90 7.55
N ILE A 35 20.68 -9.04 8.39
CA ILE A 35 21.44 -10.29 8.59
C ILE A 35 20.57 -11.39 9.18
N ASP A 36 19.76 -11.08 10.22
CA ASP A 36 18.86 -12.05 10.85
C ASP A 36 17.81 -12.56 9.86
N MET A 37 17.33 -11.67 8.99
CA MET A 37 16.40 -12.06 7.92
C MET A 37 17.05 -12.97 6.87
N LEU A 38 18.30 -12.69 6.50
CA LEU A 38 19.05 -13.51 5.56
C LEU A 38 19.41 -14.87 6.16
N GLU A 39 19.79 -14.93 7.43
CA GLU A 39 20.05 -16.17 8.17
C GLU A 39 18.79 -17.02 8.25
N ALA A 40 17.66 -16.43 8.65
CA ALA A 40 16.36 -17.12 8.68
C ALA A 40 15.95 -17.67 7.30
N ASN A 41 16.25 -16.93 6.24
CA ASN A 41 15.91 -17.35 4.86
C ASN A 41 16.85 -18.47 4.34
N ARG A 42 18.11 -18.49 4.76
CA ARG A 42 19.05 -19.58 4.43
C ARG A 42 18.73 -20.90 5.16
N GLY A 43 18.05 -20.82 6.32
CA GLY A 43 17.74 -21.98 7.14
C GLY A 43 18.95 -22.62 7.85
N THR A 44 20.09 -21.98 7.80
CA THR A 44 21.35 -22.41 8.45
C THR A 44 21.93 -21.24 9.23
N ALA A 45 22.40 -21.52 10.46
CA ALA A 45 23.07 -20.52 11.27
C ALA A 45 24.36 -20.03 10.59
N MET A 46 24.55 -18.72 10.56
CA MET A 46 25.77 -18.08 10.06
C MET A 46 26.79 -17.97 11.19
N THR A 47 28.07 -18.11 10.86
CA THR A 47 29.15 -17.79 11.78
C THR A 47 29.25 -16.27 12.00
N GLU A 48 29.83 -15.86 13.13
CA GLU A 48 30.02 -14.42 13.42
C GLU A 48 30.91 -13.72 12.39
N VAL A 49 31.84 -14.46 11.79
CA VAL A 49 32.71 -13.95 10.71
C VAL A 49 31.87 -13.67 9.45
N GLU A 50 31.05 -14.62 9.02
CA GLU A 50 30.15 -14.43 7.87
C GLU A 50 29.16 -13.29 8.10
N LYS A 51 28.63 -13.14 9.31
CA LYS A 51 27.74 -12.01 9.66
C LYS A 51 28.48 -10.68 9.54
N GLN A 52 29.72 -10.61 9.99
CA GLN A 52 30.50 -9.39 9.93
C GLN A 52 30.87 -9.01 8.49
N GLU A 53 31.31 -9.97 7.67
CA GLU A 53 31.59 -9.76 6.25
C GLU A 53 30.34 -9.25 5.51
N LEU A 54 29.20 -9.86 5.77
CA LEU A 54 27.92 -9.46 5.15
C LEU A 54 27.45 -8.07 5.60
N ARG A 55 27.72 -7.68 6.88
CA ARG A 55 27.48 -6.31 7.35
C ARG A 55 28.32 -5.28 6.60
N GLU A 56 29.56 -5.60 6.33
CA GLU A 56 30.47 -4.73 5.58
C GLU A 56 30.05 -4.63 4.12
N GLU A 57 29.72 -5.76 3.48
CA GLU A 57 29.25 -5.81 2.10
C GLU A 57 27.94 -5.00 1.91
N LEU A 58 26.99 -5.16 2.80
CA LEU A 58 25.72 -4.42 2.78
C LEU A 58 25.88 -2.97 3.28
N GLY A 59 27.06 -2.60 3.79
CA GLY A 59 27.35 -1.26 4.30
C GLY A 59 26.55 -0.91 5.56
N LEU A 60 26.12 -1.91 6.34
CA LEU A 60 25.34 -1.72 7.56
C LEU A 60 26.14 -1.04 8.67
N ASN A 61 27.46 -1.09 8.62
CA ASN A 61 28.38 -0.44 9.56
C ASN A 61 28.44 1.08 9.37
N LYS A 62 27.88 1.63 8.28
CA LYS A 62 27.87 3.08 8.02
C LYS A 62 26.79 3.78 8.86
N PRO A 63 26.97 5.06 9.22
CA PRO A 63 25.93 5.86 9.88
C PRO A 63 24.60 5.84 9.11
N VAL A 64 23.48 5.80 9.81
CA VAL A 64 22.13 5.70 9.23
C VAL A 64 21.87 6.79 8.18
N ILE A 65 22.36 8.02 8.43
CA ILE A 65 22.22 9.15 7.50
C ILE A 65 22.95 8.86 6.18
N THR A 66 24.18 8.34 6.24
CA THR A 66 24.96 7.98 5.05
C THR A 66 24.27 6.88 4.25
N ARG A 67 23.74 5.85 4.94
CA ARG A 67 22.99 4.76 4.34
C ARG A 67 21.72 5.27 3.65
N TYR A 68 21.00 6.22 4.27
CA TYR A 68 19.84 6.85 3.68
C TYR A 68 20.14 7.54 2.35
N PHE A 69 21.19 8.36 2.29
CA PHE A 69 21.56 9.05 1.05
C PHE A 69 22.03 8.10 -0.05
N ILE A 70 22.76 7.02 0.29
CA ILE A 70 23.14 5.97 -0.66
C ILE A 70 21.89 5.29 -1.20
N TRP A 71 20.98 4.87 -0.32
CA TRP A 71 19.71 4.26 -0.69
C TRP A 71 18.87 5.19 -1.57
N LEU A 72 18.77 6.45 -1.20
CA LEU A 72 18.01 7.44 -1.96
C LEU A 72 18.59 7.62 -3.38
N LYS A 73 19.89 7.74 -3.51
CA LYS A 73 20.57 7.82 -4.80
C LYS A 73 20.30 6.58 -5.66
N ASN A 74 20.48 5.40 -5.11
CA ASN A 74 20.25 4.13 -5.81
C ASN A 74 18.79 3.99 -6.23
N THR A 75 17.84 4.39 -5.38
CA THR A 75 16.41 4.39 -5.69
C THR A 75 16.10 5.27 -6.90
N PHE A 76 16.71 6.46 -7.01
CA PHE A 76 16.53 7.34 -8.17
C PHE A 76 17.13 6.80 -9.47
N THR A 77 18.15 5.92 -9.37
CA THR A 77 18.73 5.23 -10.54
C THR A 77 18.00 3.92 -10.90
N GLY A 78 16.94 3.57 -10.15
CA GLY A 78 16.15 2.34 -10.36
C GLY A 78 16.70 1.12 -9.62
N ASP A 79 17.77 1.27 -8.86
CA ASP A 79 18.30 0.22 -7.99
C ASP A 79 17.70 0.36 -6.59
N MET A 80 16.65 -0.40 -6.32
CA MET A 80 16.01 -0.51 -5.00
C MET A 80 16.56 -1.69 -4.18
N GLY A 81 17.61 -2.36 -4.67
CA GLY A 81 18.17 -3.55 -4.07
C GLY A 81 17.31 -4.79 -4.20
N ASN A 82 17.69 -5.83 -3.47
CA ASN A 82 16.98 -7.10 -3.40
C ASN A 82 16.28 -7.29 -2.05
N SER A 83 15.15 -7.97 -2.07
CA SER A 83 14.43 -8.34 -0.85
C SER A 83 15.22 -9.38 -0.06
N TYR A 84 15.50 -9.11 1.20
CA TYR A 84 16.18 -10.04 2.10
C TYR A 84 15.36 -11.33 2.36
N VAL A 85 14.05 -11.28 2.18
CA VAL A 85 13.16 -12.42 2.38
C VAL A 85 13.03 -13.28 1.12
N SER A 86 12.89 -12.68 -0.06
CA SER A 86 12.62 -13.43 -1.31
C SER A 86 13.80 -13.51 -2.27
N GLY A 87 14.88 -12.76 -2.03
CA GLY A 87 16.04 -12.63 -2.92
C GLY A 87 15.73 -11.90 -4.25
N LYS A 88 14.48 -11.52 -4.50
CA LYS A 88 14.06 -10.90 -5.76
C LYS A 88 14.32 -9.39 -5.74
N SER A 89 14.59 -8.83 -6.92
CA SER A 89 14.68 -7.38 -7.09
C SER A 89 13.41 -6.69 -6.62
N VAL A 90 13.57 -5.70 -5.75
CA VAL A 90 12.46 -4.90 -5.20
C VAL A 90 11.78 -4.11 -6.31
N PHE A 91 12.55 -3.48 -7.20
CA PHE A 91 12.02 -2.70 -8.32
C PHE A 91 11.16 -3.56 -9.26
N SER A 92 11.66 -4.72 -9.67
CA SER A 92 10.91 -5.65 -10.52
C SER A 92 9.62 -6.13 -9.85
N THR A 93 9.69 -6.48 -8.57
CA THR A 93 8.52 -6.90 -7.78
C THR A 93 7.50 -5.76 -7.68
N PHE A 94 7.94 -4.54 -7.40
CA PHE A 94 7.09 -3.35 -7.32
C PHE A 94 6.37 -3.10 -8.65
N VAL A 95 7.11 -3.03 -9.77
CA VAL A 95 6.54 -2.80 -11.10
C VAL A 95 5.55 -3.89 -11.49
N SER A 96 5.83 -5.15 -11.17
CA SER A 96 4.92 -6.26 -11.48
C SER A 96 3.58 -6.20 -10.72
N LYS A 97 3.53 -5.54 -9.55
CA LYS A 97 2.31 -5.36 -8.74
C LYS A 97 1.53 -4.08 -9.06
N LEU A 98 2.20 -3.08 -9.63
CA LEU A 98 1.57 -1.80 -9.98
C LEU A 98 0.30 -1.93 -10.84
N PRO A 99 0.27 -2.75 -11.92
CA PRO A 99 -0.92 -2.85 -12.76
C PRO A 99 -2.16 -3.31 -11.98
N ALA A 100 -2.00 -4.28 -11.08
CA ALA A 100 -3.11 -4.75 -10.25
C ALA A 100 -3.62 -3.66 -9.30
N THR A 101 -2.72 -2.91 -8.67
CA THR A 101 -3.07 -1.81 -7.78
C THR A 101 -3.78 -0.68 -8.54
N VAL A 102 -3.26 -0.28 -9.69
CA VAL A 102 -3.88 0.77 -10.53
C VAL A 102 -5.27 0.32 -11.00
N TYR A 103 -5.39 -0.92 -11.44
CA TYR A 103 -6.69 -1.50 -11.85
C TYR A 103 -7.70 -1.47 -10.72
N LEU A 104 -7.33 -1.91 -9.51
CA LEU A 104 -8.18 -1.84 -8.32
C LEU A 104 -8.60 -0.40 -8.00
N CYS A 105 -7.66 0.54 -8.02
CA CYS A 105 -7.94 1.96 -7.77
C CYS A 105 -8.94 2.53 -8.78
N VAL A 106 -8.75 2.25 -10.07
CA VAL A 106 -9.63 2.78 -11.12
C VAL A 106 -11.04 2.19 -11.02
N VAL A 107 -11.15 0.88 -10.81
CA VAL A 107 -12.46 0.20 -10.68
C VAL A 107 -13.19 0.67 -9.43
N SER A 108 -12.51 0.71 -8.27
CA SER A 108 -13.13 1.16 -7.01
C SER A 108 -13.55 2.63 -7.07
N MET A 109 -12.73 3.50 -7.67
CA MET A 109 -13.09 4.91 -7.88
C MET A 109 -14.30 5.04 -8.82
N GLY A 110 -14.33 4.27 -9.92
CA GLY A 110 -15.45 4.24 -10.84
C GLY A 110 -16.76 3.81 -10.15
N LEU A 111 -16.72 2.71 -9.41
CA LEU A 111 -17.89 2.24 -8.62
C LEU A 111 -18.32 3.27 -7.58
N THR A 112 -17.38 3.89 -6.88
CA THR A 112 -17.69 4.94 -5.91
C THR A 112 -18.44 6.09 -6.57
N LEU A 113 -17.99 6.58 -7.72
CA LEU A 113 -18.64 7.68 -8.43
C LEU A 113 -20.03 7.28 -8.96
N ILE A 114 -20.16 6.08 -9.53
CA ILE A 114 -21.43 5.55 -10.07
C ILE A 114 -22.48 5.44 -8.96
N ILE A 115 -22.08 5.09 -7.74
CA ILE A 115 -23.01 4.93 -6.61
C ILE A 115 -23.23 6.25 -5.88
N SER A 116 -22.16 6.96 -5.53
CA SER A 116 -22.23 8.13 -4.65
C SER A 116 -22.88 9.34 -5.31
N VAL A 117 -22.62 9.58 -6.61
CA VAL A 117 -23.18 10.74 -7.31
C VAL A 117 -24.70 10.65 -7.43
N PRO A 118 -25.31 9.55 -7.92
CA PRO A 118 -26.77 9.43 -7.94
C PRO A 118 -27.41 9.49 -6.55
N LEU A 119 -26.84 8.80 -5.56
CA LEU A 119 -27.35 8.85 -4.18
C LEU A 119 -27.26 10.26 -3.59
N GLY A 120 -26.19 10.99 -3.86
CA GLY A 120 -26.03 12.38 -3.45
C GLY A 120 -27.08 13.30 -4.08
N ILE A 121 -27.37 13.14 -5.37
CA ILE A 121 -28.43 13.89 -6.08
C ILE A 121 -29.80 13.56 -5.51
N ILE A 122 -30.11 12.27 -5.33
CA ILE A 122 -31.40 11.82 -4.76
C ILE A 122 -31.59 12.40 -3.36
N SER A 123 -30.57 12.36 -2.51
CA SER A 123 -30.59 12.96 -1.18
C SER A 123 -30.84 14.47 -1.24
N ALA A 124 -30.14 15.18 -2.12
CA ALA A 124 -30.27 16.63 -2.26
C ALA A 124 -31.67 17.07 -2.74
N VAL A 125 -32.21 16.39 -3.74
CA VAL A 125 -33.58 16.68 -4.28
C VAL A 125 -34.67 16.35 -3.27
N ASN A 126 -34.44 15.32 -2.44
CA ASN A 126 -35.39 14.89 -1.40
C ASN A 126 -34.99 15.39 -0.01
N LYS A 127 -34.33 16.51 0.10
CA LYS A 127 -33.87 17.08 1.38
C LYS A 127 -34.96 17.07 2.44
N ASN A 128 -34.64 16.53 3.61
CA ASN A 128 -35.56 16.38 4.77
C ASN A 128 -36.75 15.44 4.55
N LYS A 129 -36.76 14.66 3.45
CA LYS A 129 -37.75 13.58 3.25
C LYS A 129 -37.14 12.23 3.68
N TRP A 130 -38.00 11.20 3.76
CA TRP A 130 -37.61 9.85 4.21
C TRP A 130 -36.45 9.24 3.41
N LEU A 131 -36.37 9.47 2.10
CA LEU A 131 -35.28 9.01 1.25
C LEU A 131 -33.95 9.63 1.65
N ASP A 132 -33.92 10.92 1.94
CA ASP A 132 -32.75 11.61 2.41
C ASP A 132 -32.25 11.04 3.76
N TYR A 133 -33.21 10.80 4.68
CA TYR A 133 -32.87 10.17 5.99
C TYR A 133 -32.29 8.77 5.82
N ILE A 134 -32.85 7.93 4.96
CA ILE A 134 -32.30 6.59 4.70
C ILE A 134 -30.91 6.66 4.15
N ILE A 135 -30.66 7.47 3.11
CA ILE A 135 -29.33 7.61 2.51
C ILE A 135 -28.31 8.08 3.55
N ARG A 136 -28.67 9.04 4.39
CA ARG A 136 -27.79 9.53 5.47
C ARG A 136 -27.52 8.44 6.51
N VAL A 137 -28.52 7.72 6.95
CA VAL A 137 -28.37 6.64 7.94
C VAL A 137 -27.48 5.52 7.39
N VAL A 138 -27.73 5.07 6.15
CA VAL A 138 -26.91 4.04 5.52
C VAL A 138 -25.45 4.51 5.35
N SER A 139 -25.26 5.76 4.92
CA SER A 139 -23.92 6.34 4.79
C SER A 139 -23.21 6.45 6.15
N LEU A 140 -23.95 6.83 7.20
CA LEU A 140 -23.40 6.92 8.56
C LEU A 140 -23.00 5.55 9.09
N ILE A 141 -23.85 4.54 8.93
CA ILE A 141 -23.55 3.14 9.31
C ILE A 141 -22.30 2.65 8.56
N GLY A 142 -22.26 2.82 7.24
CA GLY A 142 -21.11 2.41 6.44
C GLY A 142 -19.80 3.10 6.84
N ASN A 143 -19.88 4.38 7.21
CA ASN A 143 -18.71 5.14 7.63
C ASN A 143 -18.27 4.85 9.09
N SER A 144 -19.19 4.32 9.91
CA SER A 144 -18.93 3.96 11.31
C SER A 144 -18.32 2.56 11.45
N LEU A 145 -18.46 1.71 10.44
CA LEU A 145 -17.90 0.36 10.45
C LEU A 145 -16.42 0.39 10.02
N PRO A 146 -15.54 -0.36 10.69
CA PRO A 146 -14.17 -0.54 10.20
C PRO A 146 -14.17 -1.14 8.80
N ASN A 147 -13.35 -0.59 7.89
CA ASN A 147 -13.32 -1.02 6.48
C ASN A 147 -13.05 -2.52 6.31
N PHE A 148 -12.17 -3.10 7.15
CA PHE A 148 -11.89 -4.55 7.09
C PHE A 148 -13.12 -5.39 7.46
N PHE A 149 -13.93 -4.93 8.44
CA PHE A 149 -15.15 -5.63 8.85
C PHE A 149 -16.20 -5.60 7.74
N LEU A 150 -16.40 -4.43 7.12
CA LEU A 150 -17.28 -4.29 5.98
C LEU A 150 -16.85 -5.19 4.81
N ALA A 151 -15.55 -5.24 4.52
CA ALA A 151 -15.01 -6.13 3.48
C ALA A 151 -15.29 -7.61 3.78
N LEU A 152 -15.06 -8.05 5.02
CA LEU A 152 -15.36 -9.43 5.43
C LEU A 152 -16.86 -9.76 5.32
N LEU A 153 -17.71 -8.83 5.68
CA LEU A 153 -19.18 -8.98 5.58
C LEU A 153 -19.63 -9.09 4.11
N LEU A 154 -19.05 -8.26 3.23
CA LEU A 154 -19.33 -8.35 1.79
C LEU A 154 -18.84 -9.67 1.18
N ILE A 155 -17.63 -10.14 1.54
CA ILE A 155 -17.12 -11.45 1.14
C ILE A 155 -18.06 -12.55 1.62
N TYR A 156 -18.48 -12.51 2.89
CA TYR A 156 -19.41 -13.51 3.44
C TYR A 156 -20.72 -13.56 2.67
N VAL A 157 -21.32 -12.40 2.40
CA VAL A 157 -22.62 -12.34 1.71
C VAL A 157 -22.48 -12.70 0.24
N PHE A 158 -21.62 -12.02 -0.50
CA PHE A 158 -21.55 -12.13 -1.95
C PHE A 158 -20.73 -13.31 -2.46
N ALA A 159 -19.70 -13.71 -1.73
CA ALA A 159 -18.88 -14.82 -2.15
C ALA A 159 -19.29 -16.16 -1.53
N LEU A 160 -19.58 -16.21 -0.21
CA LEU A 160 -19.87 -17.47 0.46
C LEU A 160 -21.37 -17.82 0.42
N LYS A 161 -22.28 -16.85 0.70
CA LYS A 161 -23.72 -17.15 0.69
C LYS A 161 -24.34 -17.16 -0.70
N LEU A 162 -24.05 -16.13 -1.49
CA LEU A 162 -24.68 -15.97 -2.81
C LEU A 162 -23.85 -16.62 -3.94
N ASN A 163 -22.58 -16.96 -3.71
CA ASN A 163 -21.67 -17.50 -4.72
C ASN A 163 -21.57 -16.65 -5.99
N TRP A 164 -21.80 -15.33 -5.89
CA TRP A 164 -21.75 -14.41 -7.03
C TRP A 164 -20.31 -14.02 -7.38
N LEU A 165 -19.45 -13.95 -6.38
CA LEU A 165 -18.08 -13.44 -6.48
C LEU A 165 -17.09 -14.45 -5.89
N PRO A 166 -15.83 -14.46 -6.34
CA PRO A 166 -14.82 -15.36 -5.80
C PRO A 166 -14.34 -14.90 -4.41
N VAL A 167 -14.03 -15.84 -3.53
CA VAL A 167 -13.53 -15.57 -2.17
C VAL A 167 -12.10 -15.01 -2.16
N MET A 168 -11.29 -15.38 -3.14
CA MET A 168 -9.86 -15.07 -3.16
C MET A 168 -9.37 -14.62 -4.55
N GLY A 169 -8.55 -13.56 -4.48
CA GLY A 169 -7.49 -13.24 -5.44
C GLY A 169 -7.87 -12.86 -6.85
N ASN A 170 -6.90 -12.29 -7.51
CA ASN A 170 -6.99 -11.75 -8.87
C ASN A 170 -7.09 -12.84 -9.99
N ARG A 171 -7.22 -14.12 -9.64
CA ARG A 171 -7.28 -15.20 -10.64
C ARG A 171 -8.61 -15.28 -11.41
N ALA A 172 -9.66 -14.68 -10.88
CA ALA A 172 -10.99 -14.65 -11.49
C ALA A 172 -11.26 -13.37 -12.31
N GLY A 173 -10.24 -12.58 -12.61
CA GLY A 173 -10.36 -11.36 -13.40
C GLY A 173 -11.21 -10.27 -12.74
N ALA A 174 -12.06 -9.59 -13.53
CA ALA A 174 -12.85 -8.45 -13.05
C ALA A 174 -13.78 -8.78 -11.88
N LYS A 175 -14.25 -10.03 -11.74
CA LYS A 175 -15.13 -10.44 -10.63
C LYS A 175 -14.47 -10.37 -9.27
N SER A 176 -13.15 -10.54 -9.17
CA SER A 176 -12.41 -10.48 -7.89
C SER A 176 -12.12 -9.06 -7.41
N VAL A 177 -12.38 -8.06 -8.25
CA VAL A 177 -12.09 -6.65 -7.97
C VAL A 177 -13.31 -5.92 -7.39
N ILE A 178 -14.51 -6.49 -7.58
CA ILE A 178 -15.78 -5.87 -7.16
C ILE A 178 -15.99 -6.01 -5.65
N LEU A 179 -15.36 -6.96 -5.00
CA LEU A 179 -15.35 -7.12 -3.54
C LEU A 179 -14.30 -6.28 -2.86
#